data_753365d4cd86221139667ed98a307ee2
#
_entry.id   753365d4cd86221139667ed98a307ee2
#
_cell.length_a   1.000
_cell.length_b   1.000
_cell.length_c   1.000
_cell.angle_alpha   90.00
_cell.angle_beta   90.00
_cell.angle_gamma   90.00
#
_symmetry.space_group_name_H-M   'P 1'
#
loop_
_entity.id
_entity.type
_entity.pdbx_description
1 polymer ?
#
loop_
_entity_poly.entity_id
_entity_poly.type
_entity_poly.pdbx_seq_one_letter_code
_entity_poly.pdbx_strand_id
1 'polypeptide(L)'
;MNTWMDTREKVFAYIREHHMLQAGDRVVAGVSGGADSVCLLFLLLEWQKEVPTDIAVVHVDHGIRAEAGEDARYVEQLCEERGIPFFLTRAEVRNRARMEKISEEEAGRRTRYEAFEKAAKEW
;
A
#
# COMPACT_ATOMS: atom_id res chain seq x y z
N MET A 1 6.38 24.88 -14.46
CA MET A 1 7.19 23.83 -13.81
C MET A 1 6.27 22.70 -13.35
N ASN A 2 6.61 21.46 -13.64
CA ASN A 2 5.77 20.31 -13.29
C ASN A 2 6.26 19.68 -11.99
N THR A 3 5.60 19.98 -10.89
CA THR A 3 5.97 19.51 -9.55
C THR A 3 5.93 17.97 -9.46
N TRP A 4 4.99 17.34 -10.17
CA TRP A 4 4.89 15.87 -10.23
C TRP A 4 6.16 15.26 -10.83
N MET A 5 6.63 15.81 -11.96
CA MET A 5 7.83 15.30 -12.62
C MET A 5 9.07 15.48 -11.76
N ASP A 6 9.18 16.62 -11.04
CA ASP A 6 10.30 16.85 -10.13
C ASP A 6 10.30 15.85 -8.99
N THR A 7 9.13 15.60 -8.39
CA THR A 7 8.97 14.63 -7.30
C THR A 7 9.30 13.23 -7.79
N ARG A 8 8.79 12.86 -8.97
CA ARG A 8 9.04 11.57 -9.61
C ARG A 8 10.54 11.33 -9.79
N GLU A 9 11.24 12.30 -10.34
CA GLU A 9 12.68 12.18 -10.60
C GLU A 9 13.50 12.05 -9.31
N LYS A 10 13.14 12.81 -8.28
CA LYS A 10 13.78 12.73 -6.97
C LYS A 10 13.59 11.36 -6.31
N VAL A 11 12.37 10.84 -6.34
CA VAL A 11 12.05 9.54 -5.77
C VAL A 11 12.77 8.44 -6.54
N PHE A 12 12.78 8.50 -7.86
CA PHE A 12 13.44 7.51 -8.71
C PHE A 12 14.96 7.52 -8.48
N ALA A 13 15.57 8.70 -8.38
CA ALA A 13 16.99 8.82 -8.08
C ALA A 13 17.33 8.19 -6.71
N TYR A 14 16.49 8.45 -5.72
CA TYR A 14 16.66 7.88 -4.39
C TYR A 14 16.58 6.36 -4.41
N ILE A 15 15.58 5.81 -5.11
CA ILE A 15 15.42 4.36 -5.25
C ILE A 15 16.66 3.72 -5.89
N ARG A 16 17.16 4.33 -6.96
CA ARG A 16 18.35 3.83 -7.67
C ARG A 16 19.60 3.91 -6.80
N GLU A 17 19.81 5.04 -6.14
CA GLU A 17 20.99 5.28 -5.30
C GLU A 17 21.06 4.28 -4.15
N HIS A 18 19.94 3.96 -3.53
CA HIS A 18 19.88 3.06 -2.37
C HIS A 18 19.55 1.61 -2.75
N HIS A 19 19.47 1.31 -4.03
CA HIS A 19 19.17 -0.04 -4.55
C HIS A 19 17.92 -0.65 -3.91
N MET A 20 16.88 0.17 -3.69
CA MET A 20 15.65 -0.27 -3.01
C MET A 20 14.81 -1.22 -3.83
N LEU A 21 14.77 -1.02 -5.14
CA LEU A 21 13.98 -1.84 -6.07
C LEU A 21 14.83 -2.18 -7.30
N GLN A 22 14.81 -3.45 -7.68
CA GLN A 22 15.54 -3.95 -8.83
C GLN A 22 14.60 -4.69 -9.78
N ALA A 23 15.05 -4.90 -11.02
CA ALA A 23 14.27 -5.65 -12.00
C ALA A 23 13.95 -7.06 -11.47
N GLY A 24 12.69 -7.46 -11.60
CA GLY A 24 12.22 -8.74 -11.12
C GLY A 24 11.72 -8.75 -9.67
N ASP A 25 11.88 -7.66 -8.95
CA ASP A 25 11.37 -7.57 -7.58
C ASP A 25 9.84 -7.61 -7.55
N ARG A 26 9.32 -8.15 -6.45
CA ARG A 26 7.87 -8.15 -6.17
C ARG A 26 7.63 -7.19 -5.01
N VAL A 27 6.70 -6.26 -5.22
CA VAL A 27 6.42 -5.18 -4.27
C VAL A 27 4.99 -5.27 -3.80
N VAL A 28 4.78 -5.29 -2.48
CA VAL A 28 3.45 -5.18 -1.89
C VAL A 28 3.33 -3.78 -1.31
N ALA A 29 2.41 -3.00 -1.86
CA ALA A 29 2.20 -1.61 -1.45
C ALA A 29 0.95 -1.49 -0.58
N GLY A 30 1.08 -0.84 0.56
CA GLY A 30 -0.07 -0.51 1.41
C GLY A 30 -0.70 0.79 0.93
N VAL A 31 -1.96 0.73 0.50
CA VAL A 31 -2.67 1.90 -0.02
C VAL A 31 -3.93 2.12 0.81
N SER A 32 -3.96 3.25 1.52
CA SER A 32 -5.08 3.59 2.41
C SER A 32 -6.25 4.27 1.70
N GLY A 33 -6.05 4.76 0.49
CA GLY A 33 -7.02 5.58 -0.23
C GLY A 33 -6.80 7.08 -0.06
N GLY A 34 -5.91 7.48 0.85
CA GLY A 34 -5.52 8.87 1.02
C GLY A 34 -4.58 9.32 -0.11
N ALA A 35 -4.48 10.65 -0.29
CA ALA A 35 -3.72 11.24 -1.38
C ALA A 35 -2.26 10.77 -1.44
N ASP A 36 -1.59 10.70 -0.28
CA ASP A 36 -0.19 10.33 -0.22
C ASP A 36 0.06 8.89 -0.63
N SER A 37 -0.79 7.96 -0.17
CA SER A 37 -0.63 6.54 -0.50
C SER A 37 -0.96 6.26 -1.96
N VAL A 38 -1.94 6.95 -2.52
CA VAL A 38 -2.30 6.83 -3.94
C VAL A 38 -1.18 7.41 -4.80
N CYS A 39 -0.60 8.53 -4.39
CA CYS A 39 0.55 9.13 -5.06
C CYS A 39 1.73 8.15 -5.12
N LEU A 40 2.02 7.49 -3.99
CA LEU A 40 3.08 6.48 -3.94
C LEU A 40 2.82 5.35 -4.91
N LEU A 41 1.57 4.86 -4.97
CA LEU A 41 1.20 3.82 -5.92
C LEU A 41 1.47 4.25 -7.37
N PHE A 42 1.08 5.46 -7.75
CA PHE A 42 1.33 5.96 -9.09
C PHE A 42 2.82 6.09 -9.39
N LEU A 43 3.62 6.49 -8.39
CA LEU A 43 5.08 6.53 -8.55
C LEU A 43 5.65 5.13 -8.80
N LEU A 44 5.17 4.12 -8.08
CA LEU A 44 5.60 2.74 -8.28
C LEU A 44 5.20 2.22 -9.67
N LEU A 45 4.01 2.58 -10.15
CA LEU A 45 3.58 2.21 -11.49
C LEU A 45 4.43 2.87 -12.58
N GLU A 46 4.84 4.11 -12.37
CA GLU A 46 5.77 4.79 -13.27
C GLU A 46 7.15 4.13 -13.24
N TRP A 47 7.62 3.75 -12.06
CA TRP A 47 8.87 2.99 -11.90
C TRP A 47 8.82 1.68 -12.67
N GLN A 48 7.69 0.97 -12.60
CA GLN A 48 7.49 -0.31 -13.27
C GLN A 48 7.68 -0.23 -14.79
N LYS A 49 7.39 0.93 -15.37
CA LYS A 49 7.58 1.14 -16.80
C LYS A 49 9.07 1.17 -17.20
N GLU A 50 9.93 1.64 -16.29
CA GLU A 50 11.37 1.72 -16.53
C GLU A 50 12.11 0.48 -16.06
N VAL A 51 11.70 -0.08 -14.90
CA VAL A 51 12.35 -1.23 -14.28
C VAL A 51 11.28 -2.25 -14.00
N PRO A 52 11.24 -3.38 -14.72
CA PRO A 52 10.20 -4.40 -14.54
C PRO A 52 10.14 -4.91 -13.11
N THR A 53 9.00 -4.68 -12.44
CA THR A 53 8.71 -5.15 -11.10
C THR A 53 7.25 -5.58 -11.05
N ASP A 54 6.92 -6.51 -10.16
CA ASP A 54 5.54 -6.91 -9.94
C ASP A 54 5.01 -6.14 -8.72
N ILE A 55 3.81 -5.57 -8.86
CA ILE A 55 3.20 -4.75 -7.81
C ILE A 55 1.85 -5.31 -7.44
N ALA A 56 1.62 -5.50 -6.14
CA ALA A 56 0.32 -5.82 -5.58
C ALA A 56 -0.03 -4.79 -4.52
N VAL A 57 -1.32 -4.59 -4.28
CA VAL A 57 -1.81 -3.62 -3.32
C VAL A 57 -2.53 -4.31 -2.18
N VAL A 58 -2.24 -3.88 -0.96
CA VAL A 58 -2.95 -4.28 0.24
C VAL A 58 -3.65 -3.06 0.81
N HIS A 59 -4.94 -3.19 1.09
CA HIS A 59 -5.72 -2.19 1.80
C HIS A 59 -6.18 -2.80 3.12
N VAL A 60 -5.95 -2.08 4.22
CA VAL A 60 -6.36 -2.53 5.55
C VAL A 60 -7.49 -1.63 6.04
N ASP A 61 -8.66 -2.24 6.30
CA ASP A 61 -9.79 -1.58 6.92
C ASP A 61 -9.70 -1.85 8.42
N HIS A 62 -9.39 -0.82 9.20
CA HIS A 62 -9.17 -0.94 10.65
C HIS A 62 -10.46 -0.99 11.46
N GLY A 63 -11.63 -0.83 10.83
CA GLY A 63 -12.92 -0.87 11.52
C GLY A 63 -13.20 0.35 12.39
N ILE A 64 -12.43 1.42 12.25
CA ILE A 64 -12.56 2.61 13.10
C ILE A 64 -13.43 3.69 12.45
N ARG A 65 -13.39 3.79 11.12
CA ARG A 65 -14.06 4.85 10.37
C ARG A 65 -15.21 4.28 9.55
N ALA A 66 -16.33 5.00 9.57
CA ALA A 66 -17.50 4.63 8.77
C ALA A 66 -17.19 4.67 7.25
N GLU A 67 -16.30 5.57 6.85
CA GLU A 67 -15.91 5.77 5.45
C GLU A 67 -14.92 4.74 4.92
N ALA A 68 -14.44 3.85 5.79
CA ALA A 68 -13.42 2.85 5.40
C ALA A 68 -13.90 1.95 4.25
N GLY A 69 -15.19 1.64 4.19
CA GLY A 69 -15.76 0.85 3.10
C GLY A 69 -15.68 1.56 1.75
N GLU A 70 -15.85 2.88 1.74
CA GLU A 70 -15.73 3.67 0.52
C GLU A 70 -14.28 3.76 0.05
N ASP A 71 -13.34 3.92 1.00
CA ASP A 71 -11.92 3.93 0.71
C ASP A 71 -11.49 2.59 0.09
N ALA A 72 -11.97 1.48 0.66
CA ALA A 72 -11.66 0.15 0.14
C ALA A 72 -12.15 -0.03 -1.30
N ARG A 73 -13.37 0.42 -1.59
CA ARG A 73 -13.94 0.34 -2.94
C ARG A 73 -13.16 1.18 -3.93
N TYR A 74 -12.75 2.37 -3.50
CA TYR A 74 -11.96 3.26 -4.34
C TYR A 74 -10.63 2.61 -4.74
N VAL A 75 -9.92 2.05 -3.77
CA VAL A 75 -8.63 1.40 -4.02
C VAL A 75 -8.82 0.13 -4.86
N GLU A 76 -9.85 -0.66 -4.57
CA GLU A 76 -10.16 -1.86 -5.34
C GLU A 76 -10.42 -1.53 -6.81
N GLN A 77 -11.24 -0.52 -7.07
CA GLN A 77 -11.55 -0.09 -8.42
C GLN A 77 -10.29 0.41 -9.15
N LEU A 78 -9.47 1.19 -8.44
CA LEU A 78 -8.22 1.69 -8.99
C LEU A 78 -7.31 0.55 -9.45
N CYS A 79 -7.21 -0.49 -8.64
CA CYS A 79 -6.41 -1.66 -8.95
C CYS A 79 -7.00 -2.49 -10.09
N GLU A 80 -8.33 -2.68 -10.08
CA GLU A 80 -9.03 -3.42 -11.12
C GLU A 80 -8.83 -2.81 -12.49
N GLU A 81 -8.95 -1.48 -12.59
CA GLU A 81 -8.76 -0.76 -13.85
C GLU A 81 -7.35 -0.90 -14.41
N ARG A 82 -6.38 -1.18 -13.56
CA ARG A 82 -4.96 -1.26 -13.93
C ARG A 82 -4.39 -2.68 -13.90
N GLY A 83 -5.23 -3.67 -13.62
CA GLY A 83 -4.79 -5.06 -13.57
C GLY A 83 -3.82 -5.36 -12.44
N ILE A 84 -3.94 -4.65 -11.31
CA ILE A 84 -3.08 -4.83 -10.15
C ILE A 84 -3.75 -5.78 -9.17
N PRO A 85 -3.06 -6.83 -8.68
CA PRO A 85 -3.60 -7.69 -7.63
C PRO A 85 -3.94 -6.88 -6.38
N PHE A 86 -5.13 -7.10 -5.83
CA PHE A 86 -5.65 -6.35 -4.69
C PHE A 86 -6.01 -7.30 -3.56
N PHE A 87 -5.54 -6.99 -2.36
CA PHE A 87 -5.83 -7.76 -1.15
C PHE A 87 -6.46 -6.85 -0.11
N LEU A 88 -7.61 -7.25 0.39
CA LEU A 88 -8.33 -6.51 1.43
C LEU A 88 -8.26 -7.27 2.75
N THR A 89 -7.85 -6.59 3.81
CA THR A 89 -7.89 -7.11 5.17
C THR A 89 -8.79 -6.20 6.00
N ARG A 90 -9.77 -6.80 6.68
CA ARG A 90 -10.64 -6.09 7.63
C ARG A 90 -10.33 -6.59 9.02
N ALA A 91 -10.16 -5.66 9.96
CA ALA A 91 -9.83 -6.00 11.34
C ALA A 91 -10.42 -4.98 12.30
N GLU A 92 -10.86 -5.46 13.47
CA GLU A 92 -11.34 -4.61 14.55
C GLU A 92 -10.14 -4.20 15.41
N VAL A 93 -9.43 -3.15 15.00
CA VAL A 93 -8.20 -2.71 15.65
C VAL A 93 -8.42 -2.31 17.12
N ARG A 94 -9.53 -1.61 17.42
CA ARG A 94 -9.84 -1.22 18.78
C ARG A 94 -10.07 -2.43 19.69
N ASN A 95 -10.77 -3.43 19.16
CA ASN A 95 -11.04 -4.66 19.89
C ASN A 95 -9.74 -5.45 20.13
N ARG A 96 -8.90 -5.54 19.12
CA ARG A 96 -7.60 -6.19 19.23
C ARG A 96 -6.72 -5.50 20.29
N ALA A 97 -6.68 -4.16 20.27
CA ALA A 97 -5.92 -3.39 21.26
C ALA A 97 -6.36 -3.70 22.68
N ARG A 98 -7.67 -3.79 22.89
CA ARG A 98 -8.25 -4.10 24.21
C ARG A 98 -7.91 -5.51 24.64
N MET A 99 -8.06 -6.48 23.76
CA MET A 99 -7.81 -7.89 24.07
C MET A 99 -6.35 -8.20 24.30
N GLU A 100 -5.45 -7.60 23.53
CA GLU A 100 -4.02 -7.81 23.66
C GLU A 100 -3.35 -6.85 24.64
N LYS A 101 -4.13 -5.91 25.21
CA LYS A 101 -3.64 -4.91 26.17
C LYS A 101 -2.49 -4.05 25.59
N ILE A 102 -2.67 -3.62 24.36
CA ILE A 102 -1.72 -2.75 23.65
C ILE A 102 -2.46 -1.51 23.19
N SER A 103 -1.72 -0.51 22.69
CA SER A 103 -2.33 0.70 22.15
C SER A 103 -3.03 0.40 20.81
N GLU A 104 -3.96 1.26 20.41
CA GLU A 104 -4.62 1.15 19.11
C GLU A 104 -3.60 1.31 17.98
N GLU A 105 -2.60 2.16 18.18
CA GLU A 105 -1.51 2.36 17.22
C GLU A 105 -0.72 1.08 17.01
N GLU A 106 -0.34 0.39 18.09
CA GLU A 106 0.39 -0.87 18.03
C GLU A 106 -0.45 -1.97 17.42
N ALA A 107 -1.75 -2.03 17.76
CA ALA A 107 -2.68 -2.99 17.17
C ALA A 107 -2.80 -2.78 15.66
N GLY A 108 -2.89 -1.52 15.22
CA GLY A 108 -2.92 -1.17 13.81
C GLY A 108 -1.65 -1.58 13.08
N ARG A 109 -0.49 -1.36 13.71
CA ARG A 109 0.81 -1.74 13.14
C ARG A 109 0.90 -3.25 12.95
N ARG A 110 0.52 -4.03 13.96
CA ARG A 110 0.52 -5.50 13.87
C ARG A 110 -0.44 -6.01 12.79
N THR A 111 -1.61 -5.39 12.72
CA THR A 111 -2.60 -5.73 11.68
C THR A 111 -2.04 -5.50 10.28
N ARG A 112 -1.36 -4.38 10.06
CA ARG A 112 -0.74 -4.08 8.76
C ARG A 112 0.34 -5.10 8.41
N TYR A 113 1.24 -5.43 9.35
CA TYR A 113 2.29 -6.41 9.10
C TYR A 113 1.71 -7.78 8.74
N GLU A 114 0.69 -8.23 9.46
CA GLU A 114 0.04 -9.51 9.17
C GLU A 114 -0.62 -9.50 7.80
N ALA A 115 -1.24 -8.38 7.43
CA ALA A 115 -1.86 -8.23 6.11
C ALA A 115 -0.82 -8.29 4.99
N PHE A 116 0.33 -7.66 5.17
CA PHE A 116 1.43 -7.72 4.21
C PHE A 116 1.99 -9.13 4.09
N GLU A 117 2.22 -9.82 5.20
CA GLU A 117 2.70 -11.19 5.20
C GLU A 117 1.75 -12.12 4.46
N LYS A 118 0.46 -12.00 4.76
CA LYS A 118 -0.57 -12.82 4.12
C LYS A 118 -0.60 -12.58 2.61
N ALA A 119 -0.59 -11.33 2.19
CA ALA A 119 -0.60 -10.98 0.78
C ALA A 119 0.64 -11.52 0.07
N ALA A 120 1.81 -11.39 0.70
CA ALA A 120 3.06 -11.88 0.15
C ALA A 120 3.04 -13.40 -0.04
N LYS A 121 2.40 -14.13 0.87
CA LYS A 121 2.28 -15.59 0.76
C LYS A 121 1.28 -16.03 -0.30
N GLU A 122 0.18 -15.29 -0.45
CA GLU A 122 -0.88 -15.62 -1.40
C GLU A 122 -0.54 -15.21 -2.83
N TRP A 123 0.32 -14.24 -2.98
CA TRP A 123 0.70 -13.67 -4.26
C TRP A 123 2.09 -14.22 -4.74
#